data_fb8b1ccba9d5d53df430e04b59dfc6fe
#
_entry.id   fb8b1ccba9d5d53df430e04b59dfc6fe
#
_cell.length_a   1.000
_cell.length_b   1.000
_cell.length_c   1.000
_cell.angle_alpha   90.00
_cell.angle_beta   90.00
_cell.angle_gamma   90.00
#
_symmetry.space_group_name_H-M   'P 1'
#
loop_
_entity.id
_entity.type
_entity.pdbx_description
1 polymer ?
#
loop_
_entity_poly.entity_id
_entity_poly.type
_entity_poly.pdbx_seq_one_letter_code
_entity_poly.pdbx_strand_id
1 'polypeptide(L)'
;MTISEVSEKYGLTPDTLRYYERIGLIPPVPRTRSGLRDYDESSCNWIEFIKCMRGAGLQIEALIEYVASVSYTHLRAHETG
;
A
#
# COMPACT_ATOMS: atom_id res chain seq x y z
N MET A 1 -11.40 -4.23 5.08
CA MET A 1 -10.94 -4.09 6.48
C MET A 1 -10.73 -2.62 6.82
N THR A 2 -11.02 -2.26 8.06
CA THR A 2 -10.74 -0.90 8.53
C THR A 2 -9.25 -0.75 8.82
N ILE A 3 -8.81 0.50 8.97
CA ILE A 3 -7.41 0.76 9.30
C ILE A 3 -7.05 0.15 10.67
N SER A 4 -8.00 0.14 11.60
CA SER A 4 -7.77 -0.48 12.92
C SER A 4 -7.55 -1.97 12.81
N GLU A 5 -8.36 -2.64 12.00
CA GLU A 5 -8.23 -4.08 11.79
C GLU A 5 -6.89 -4.43 11.15
N VAL A 6 -6.49 -3.66 10.14
CA VAL A 6 -5.21 -3.87 9.45
C VAL A 6 -4.05 -3.58 10.39
N SER A 7 -4.16 -2.53 11.19
CA SER A 7 -3.17 -2.17 12.18
C SER A 7 -2.91 -3.34 13.14
N GLU A 8 -3.96 -3.93 13.66
CA GLU A 8 -3.84 -5.09 14.56
C GLU A 8 -3.26 -6.31 13.85
N LYS A 9 -3.77 -6.58 12.65
CA LYS A 9 -3.37 -7.78 11.91
C LYS A 9 -1.90 -7.79 11.57
N TYR A 10 -1.36 -6.64 11.19
CA TYR A 10 0.03 -6.57 10.72
C TYR A 10 0.98 -5.95 11.73
N GLY A 11 0.48 -5.54 12.88
CA GLY A 11 1.33 -4.96 13.92
C GLY A 11 1.91 -3.61 13.55
N LEU A 12 1.20 -2.83 12.74
CA LEU A 12 1.59 -1.50 12.32
C LEU A 12 0.63 -0.47 12.89
N THR A 13 1.13 0.71 13.20
CA THR A 13 0.24 1.77 13.71
C THR A 13 -0.59 2.34 12.57
N PRO A 14 -1.76 2.91 12.87
CA PRO A 14 -2.55 3.59 11.83
C PRO A 14 -1.79 4.71 11.15
N ASP A 15 -0.96 5.44 11.89
CA ASP A 15 -0.13 6.51 11.32
C ASP A 15 0.86 5.96 10.31
N THR A 16 1.45 4.81 10.59
CA THR A 16 2.38 4.15 9.67
C THR A 16 1.67 3.76 8.39
N LEU A 17 0.46 3.23 8.50
CA LEU A 17 -0.32 2.82 7.34
C LEU A 17 -0.67 4.03 6.46
N ARG A 18 -1.07 5.14 7.07
CA ARG A 18 -1.36 6.37 6.34
C ARG A 18 -0.09 6.92 5.66
N TYR A 19 1.02 6.83 6.36
CA TYR A 19 2.31 7.27 5.83
C TYR A 19 2.69 6.44 4.60
N TYR A 20 2.53 5.13 4.65
CA TYR A 20 2.84 4.25 3.53
C TYR A 20 2.05 4.64 2.28
N GLU A 21 0.77 4.93 2.45
CA GLU A 21 -0.06 5.34 1.32
C GLU A 21 0.38 6.70 0.79
N ARG A 22 0.70 7.63 1.69
CA ARG A 22 1.06 9.00 1.32
C ARG A 22 2.35 9.07 0.52
N ILE A 23 3.34 8.27 0.87
CA ILE A 23 4.64 8.30 0.18
C ILE A 23 4.69 7.37 -1.03
N GLY A 24 3.62 6.67 -1.32
CA GLY A 24 3.57 5.77 -2.46
C GLY A 24 4.16 4.40 -2.22
N LEU A 25 4.32 4.01 -0.97
CA LEU A 25 4.83 2.68 -0.64
C LEU A 25 3.79 1.59 -0.87
N ILE A 26 2.53 1.96 -0.79
CA ILE A 26 1.43 1.10 -1.22
C ILE A 26 0.52 1.92 -2.12
N PRO A 27 -0.21 1.26 -3.05
CA PRO A 27 -1.15 1.98 -3.90
C PRO A 27 -2.25 2.64 -3.08
N PRO A 28 -2.92 3.67 -3.66
CA PRO A 28 -4.02 4.31 -2.94
C PRO A 28 -5.06 3.30 -2.49
N VAL A 29 -5.49 3.44 -1.24
CA VAL A 29 -6.46 2.53 -0.65
C VAL A 29 -7.87 2.99 -1.02
N PRO A 30 -8.74 2.06 -1.47
CA PRO A 30 -10.14 2.41 -1.75
C PRO A 30 -10.81 3.02 -0.53
N ARG A 31 -11.83 3.81 -0.76
CA ARG A 31 -12.58 4.47 0.30
C ARG A 31 -14.03 4.02 0.28
N THR A 32 -14.64 3.96 1.45
CA THR A 32 -16.07 3.70 1.55
C THR A 32 -16.84 4.98 1.18
N ARG A 33 -18.15 4.88 1.13
CA ARG A 33 -19.00 6.05 0.87
C ARG A 33 -18.80 7.14 1.92
N SER A 34 -18.47 6.74 3.13
CA SER A 34 -18.23 7.69 4.23
C SER A 34 -16.85 8.32 4.18
N GLY A 35 -16.02 7.93 3.20
CA GLY A 35 -14.68 8.46 3.08
C GLY A 35 -13.63 7.74 3.91
N LEU A 36 -14.00 6.64 4.55
CA LEU A 36 -13.07 5.85 5.36
C LEU A 36 -12.28 4.91 4.47
N ARG A 37 -11.03 4.68 4.85
CA ARG A 37 -10.19 3.72 4.13
C ARG A 37 -10.74 2.30 4.27
N ASP A 38 -10.86 1.63 3.15
CA ASP A 38 -11.33 0.25 3.11
C ASP A 38 -10.22 -0.61 2.51
N TYR A 39 -9.41 -1.21 3.37
CA TYR A 39 -8.28 -2.03 2.94
C TYR A 39 -8.81 -3.34 2.37
N ASP A 40 -8.79 -3.45 1.07
CA ASP A 40 -9.22 -4.67 0.38
C ASP A 40 -8.08 -5.69 0.35
N GLU A 41 -8.33 -6.83 -0.29
CA GLU A 41 -7.34 -7.90 -0.37
C GLU A 41 -6.05 -7.42 -1.03
N SER A 42 -6.15 -6.63 -2.08
CA SER A 42 -5.01 -6.10 -2.79
C SER A 42 -4.18 -5.19 -1.87
N SER A 43 -4.84 -4.32 -1.11
CA SER A 43 -4.16 -3.43 -0.16
C SER A 43 -3.43 -4.24 0.91
N CYS A 44 -4.09 -5.27 1.44
CA CYS A 44 -3.47 -6.12 2.45
C CYS A 44 -2.27 -6.87 1.90
N ASN A 45 -2.36 -7.35 0.66
CA ASN A 45 -1.24 -8.03 0.02
C ASN A 45 -0.04 -7.10 -0.13
N TRP A 46 -0.26 -5.84 -0.50
CA TRP A 46 0.80 -4.86 -0.60
C TRP A 46 1.44 -4.59 0.76
N ILE A 47 0.63 -4.45 1.80
CA ILE A 47 1.12 -4.19 3.16
C ILE A 47 2.00 -5.36 3.62
N GLU A 48 1.53 -6.59 3.40
CA GLU A 48 2.27 -7.78 3.76
C GLU A 48 3.60 -7.86 3.01
N PHE A 49 3.58 -7.56 1.71
CA PHE A 49 4.77 -7.52 0.89
C PHE A 49 5.78 -6.49 1.40
N ILE A 50 5.32 -5.28 1.67
CA ILE A 50 6.19 -4.19 2.15
C ILE A 50 6.80 -4.57 3.51
N LYS A 51 5.98 -5.10 4.41
CA LYS A 51 6.44 -5.51 5.72
C LYS A 51 7.53 -6.57 5.60
N CYS A 52 7.33 -7.54 4.73
CA CYS A 52 8.29 -8.61 4.48
C CYS A 52 9.60 -8.06 3.91
N MET A 53 9.51 -7.19 2.92
CA MET A 53 10.69 -6.60 2.27
C MET A 53 11.46 -5.68 3.20
N ARG A 54 10.77 -4.93 4.04
CA ARG A 54 11.43 -4.10 5.05
C ARG A 54 12.16 -4.96 6.07
N GLY A 55 11.54 -6.08 6.44
CA GLY A 55 12.19 -7.05 7.32
C GLY A 55 13.44 -7.67 6.71
N ALA A 56 13.50 -7.74 5.39
CA ALA A 56 14.67 -8.24 4.68
C ALA A 56 15.74 -7.17 4.48
N GLY A 57 15.50 -5.94 4.93
CA GLY A 57 16.48 -4.87 4.88
C GLY A 57 16.44 -4.01 3.64
N LEU A 58 15.40 -4.12 2.82
CA LEU A 58 15.28 -3.28 1.63
C LEU A 58 14.94 -1.85 2.03
N GLN A 59 15.49 -0.90 1.29
CA GLN A 59 15.26 0.51 1.56
C GLN A 59 13.89 0.95 1.07
N ILE A 60 13.33 1.94 1.74
CA ILE A 60 12.01 2.49 1.39
C ILE A 60 12.00 3.01 -0.03
N GLU A 61 13.05 3.71 -0.46
CA GLU A 61 13.12 4.26 -1.80
C GLU A 61 13.03 3.18 -2.87
N ALA A 62 13.70 2.07 -2.67
CA ALA A 62 13.66 0.96 -3.61
C ALA A 62 12.24 0.38 -3.71
N LEU A 63 11.56 0.28 -2.57
CA LEU A 63 10.21 -0.24 -2.53
C LEU A 63 9.22 0.71 -3.19
N ILE A 64 9.37 2.02 -2.98
CA ILE A 64 8.53 3.03 -3.62
C ILE A 64 8.68 2.94 -5.13
N GLU A 65 9.90 2.82 -5.62
CA GLU A 65 10.14 2.67 -7.04
C GLU A 65 9.50 1.42 -7.61
N TYR A 66 9.59 0.32 -6.87
CA TYR A 66 8.98 -0.93 -7.31
C TYR A 66 7.47 -0.80 -7.43
N VAL A 67 6.83 -0.26 -6.39
CA VAL A 67 5.39 -0.07 -6.39
C VAL A 67 4.96 0.86 -7.51
N ALA A 68 5.66 1.97 -7.69
CA ALA A 68 5.36 2.92 -8.75
C ALA A 68 5.52 2.28 -10.12
N SER A 69 6.56 1.48 -10.30
CA SER A 69 6.82 0.80 -11.56
C SER A 69 5.68 -0.16 -11.93
N VAL A 70 5.25 -0.96 -10.98
CA VAL A 70 4.17 -1.92 -11.20
C VAL A 70 2.85 -1.21 -11.47
N SER A 71 2.49 -0.25 -10.62
CA SER A 71 1.24 0.49 -10.76
C SER A 71 1.25 1.38 -11.99
N TYR A 72 2.36 2.04 -12.23
CA TYR A 72 2.51 2.95 -13.35
C TYR A 72 2.46 2.21 -14.69
N THR A 73 3.12 1.06 -14.76
CA THR A 73 3.11 0.25 -15.97
C THR A 73 1.69 -0.15 -16.32
N HIS A 74 0.89 -0.51 -15.33
CA HIS A 74 -0.49 -0.85 -15.53
C HIS A 74 -1.28 0.34 -16.09
N LEU A 75 -1.07 1.52 -15.51
CA LEU A 75 -1.73 2.75 -15.96
C LEU A 75 -1.31 3.13 -17.38
N ARG A 76 -0.02 3.01 -17.67
CA ARG A 76 0.48 3.34 -19.01
C ARG A 76 -0.11 2.43 -20.06
N ALA A 77 -0.19 1.16 -19.77
CA ALA A 77 -0.80 0.21 -20.70
C ALA A 77 -2.25 0.60 -20.98
N HIS A 78 -2.94 1.07 -19.97
CA HIS A 78 -4.31 1.52 -20.12
C HIS A 78 -4.39 2.82 -20.93
N GLU A 79 -3.49 3.75 -20.68
CA GLU A 79 -3.48 5.04 -21.38
C GLU A 79 -3.16 4.90 -22.85
N THR A 80 -2.19 4.07 -23.17
CA THR A 80 -1.77 3.89 -24.55
C THR A 80 -2.73 3.00 -25.34
N GLY A 81 -3.50 2.25 -24.62
CA GLY A 81 -4.55 1.42 -25.22
C GLY A 81 -5.76 2.22 -25.59
#